data_50ee232d9cecf5b96770199ba13402de
#
_entry.id   50ee232d9cecf5b96770199ba13402de
#
_cell.length_a   1.000
_cell.length_b   1.000
_cell.length_c   1.000
_cell.angle_alpha   90.00
_cell.angle_beta   90.00
_cell.angle_gamma   90.00
#
_symmetry.space_group_name_H-M   'P 1'
#
loop_
_entity.id
_entity.type
_entity.pdbx_description
1 polymer ?
#
loop_
_entity_poly.entity_id
_entity_poly.type
_entity_poly.pdbx_seq_one_letter_code
_entity_poly.pdbx_strand_id
1 'polypeptide(L)'
;MTALRLRGFDIHKEFLGRVAQQEVLEAVRGVVRQAPFFRPEVPRGGRMSVRMSAAGRYGWFSDRRGYRYVTEHPEGQPWPEIPAPIVAIWDQLTGLERRPECCLINYYDADARMGLHQDRDEADFQWP
;
A
#
# COMPACT_ATOMS: atom_id res chain seq x y z
N MET A 1 -12.55 4.84 -20.79
CA MET A 1 -11.10 4.92 -21.02
C MET A 1 -10.54 3.53 -21.20
N THR A 2 -9.77 3.30 -22.25
CA THR A 2 -9.21 1.98 -22.54
C THR A 2 -7.88 1.82 -21.80
N ALA A 3 -7.72 0.69 -21.12
CA ALA A 3 -6.45 0.37 -20.49
C ALA A 3 -5.39 0.05 -21.57
N LEU A 4 -4.17 0.51 -21.32
CA LEU A 4 -3.02 0.10 -22.11
C LEU A 4 -2.47 -1.21 -21.51
N ARG A 5 -2.49 -2.27 -22.29
CA ARG A 5 -1.94 -3.56 -21.85
C ARG A 5 -0.49 -3.71 -22.32
N LEU A 6 0.42 -3.91 -21.39
CA LEU A 6 1.84 -4.04 -21.68
C LEU A 6 2.45 -5.13 -20.80
N ARG A 7 2.92 -6.21 -21.40
CA ARG A 7 3.62 -7.32 -20.72
C ARG A 7 2.87 -7.86 -19.49
N GLY A 8 1.54 -7.97 -19.61
CA GLY A 8 0.71 -8.48 -18.51
C GLY A 8 0.22 -7.42 -17.53
N PHE A 9 0.60 -6.16 -17.71
CA PHE A 9 0.10 -5.04 -16.91
C PHE A 9 -1.03 -4.33 -17.64
N ASP A 10 -2.06 -3.96 -16.91
CA ASP A 10 -3.08 -3.04 -17.39
C ASP A 10 -2.78 -1.65 -16.81
N ILE A 11 -2.53 -0.70 -17.69
CA ILE A 11 -2.15 0.67 -17.32
C ILE A 11 -3.31 1.58 -17.67
N HIS A 12 -3.88 2.21 -16.66
CA HIS A 12 -5.02 3.12 -16.78
C HIS A 12 -4.54 4.56 -16.71
N LYS A 13 -4.11 5.10 -17.85
CA LYS A 13 -3.61 6.49 -17.92
C LYS A 13 -4.73 7.48 -17.63
N GLU A 14 -4.41 8.50 -16.87
CA GLU A 14 -5.34 9.59 -16.53
C GLU A 14 -6.64 9.10 -15.88
N PHE A 15 -6.56 7.97 -15.17
CA PHE A 15 -7.72 7.34 -14.54
C PHE A 15 -8.38 8.24 -13.50
N LEU A 16 -7.58 8.95 -12.71
CA LEU A 16 -8.07 9.89 -11.71
C LEU A 16 -7.97 11.31 -12.21
N GLY A 17 -9.10 12.00 -12.27
CA GLY A 17 -9.11 13.43 -12.50
C GLY A 17 -8.53 14.20 -11.32
N ARG A 18 -8.34 15.50 -11.46
CA ARG A 18 -7.67 16.34 -10.45
C ARG A 18 -8.39 16.31 -9.10
N VAL A 19 -9.72 16.36 -9.09
CA VAL A 19 -10.51 16.31 -7.85
C VAL A 19 -10.33 14.96 -7.16
N ALA A 20 -10.42 13.87 -7.89
CA ALA A 20 -10.24 12.53 -7.34
C ALA A 20 -8.82 12.32 -6.81
N GLN A 21 -7.80 12.84 -7.49
CA GLN A 21 -6.42 12.82 -7.00
C GLN A 21 -6.30 13.53 -5.66
N GLN A 22 -6.94 14.69 -5.51
CA GLN A 22 -6.92 15.45 -4.27
C GLN A 22 -7.63 14.69 -3.14
N GLU A 23 -8.75 14.05 -3.45
CA GLU A 23 -9.48 13.23 -2.46
C GLU A 23 -8.63 12.06 -1.97
N VAL A 24 -7.94 11.36 -2.87
CA VAL A 24 -7.03 10.27 -2.52
C VAL A 24 -5.88 10.78 -1.65
N LEU A 25 -5.29 11.91 -2.02
CA LEU A 25 -4.20 12.50 -1.25
C LEU A 25 -4.63 12.85 0.18
N GLU A 26 -5.79 13.49 0.34
CA GLU A 26 -6.33 13.82 1.66
C GLU A 26 -6.66 12.56 2.47
N ALA A 27 -7.18 11.52 1.81
CA ALA A 27 -7.47 10.24 2.45
C ALA A 27 -6.18 9.58 2.96
N VAL A 28 -5.12 9.58 2.16
CA VAL A 28 -3.80 9.05 2.55
C VAL A 28 -3.22 9.85 3.72
N ARG A 29 -3.33 11.16 3.69
CA ARG A 29 -2.90 12.02 4.81
C ARG A 29 -3.66 11.68 6.10
N GLY A 30 -4.95 11.38 5.99
CA GLY A 30 -5.77 10.94 7.11
C GLY A 30 -5.27 9.63 7.72
N VAL A 31 -4.91 8.68 6.89
CA VAL A 31 -4.31 7.41 7.34
C VAL A 31 -2.99 7.67 8.07
N VAL A 32 -2.12 8.49 7.50
CA VAL A 32 -0.80 8.76 8.08
C VAL A 32 -0.89 9.51 9.41
N ARG A 33 -1.92 10.31 9.61
CA ARG A 33 -2.16 10.94 10.93
C ARG A 33 -2.44 9.90 12.02
N GLN A 34 -3.13 8.82 11.69
CA GLN A 34 -3.47 7.73 12.63
C GLN A 34 -2.37 6.67 12.71
N ALA A 35 -1.70 6.41 11.60
CA ALA A 35 -0.64 5.42 11.46
C ALA A 35 0.58 6.08 10.83
N PRO A 36 1.41 6.78 11.63
CA PRO A 36 2.54 7.55 11.13
C PRO A 36 3.52 6.71 10.32
N PHE A 37 4.17 7.32 9.35
CA PHE A 37 5.21 6.68 8.58
C PHE A 37 6.32 6.13 9.47
N PHE A 38 6.81 4.95 9.12
CA PHE A 38 7.98 4.32 9.74
C PHE A 38 8.86 3.73 8.65
N ARG A 39 10.11 3.47 8.98
CA ARG A 39 11.06 2.82 8.09
C ARG A 39 11.31 1.41 8.58
N PRO A 40 10.81 0.38 7.87
CA PRO A 40 11.00 -1.00 8.30
C PRO A 40 12.47 -1.41 8.34
N GLU A 41 12.81 -2.30 9.26
CA GLU A 41 14.12 -2.95 9.26
C GLU A 41 14.13 -4.08 8.24
N VAL A 42 15.29 -4.33 7.66
CA VAL A 42 15.48 -5.50 6.80
C VAL A 42 16.05 -6.67 7.63
N PRO A 43 15.80 -7.94 7.20
CA PRO A 43 16.26 -9.10 8.00
C PRO A 43 17.76 -9.12 8.27
N ARG A 44 18.57 -8.55 7.38
CA ARG A 44 20.03 -8.47 7.52
C ARG A 44 20.51 -7.34 8.42
N GLY A 45 19.59 -6.57 9.00
CA GLY A 45 19.89 -5.37 9.76
C GLY A 45 19.89 -4.13 8.87
N GLY A 46 19.73 -2.96 9.49
CA GLY A 46 19.53 -1.71 8.79
C GLY A 46 18.06 -1.44 8.50
N ARG A 47 17.79 -0.23 8.00
CA ARG A 47 16.42 0.21 7.71
C ARG A 47 16.24 0.48 6.22
N MET A 48 15.04 0.22 5.74
CA MET A 48 14.66 0.60 4.38
C MET A 48 14.67 2.12 4.25
N SER A 49 15.04 2.62 3.06
CA SER A 49 15.00 4.06 2.78
C SER A 49 13.57 4.57 2.54
N VAL A 50 12.67 3.68 2.13
CA VAL A 50 11.27 4.00 1.90
C VAL A 50 10.53 4.07 3.23
N ARG A 51 9.72 5.11 3.40
CA ARG A 51 8.82 5.23 4.55
C ARG A 51 7.51 4.59 4.22
N MET A 52 6.96 3.84 5.16
CA MET A 52 5.77 3.04 4.95
C MET A 52 4.71 3.30 5.99
N SER A 53 3.48 3.12 5.59
CA SER A 53 2.32 2.99 6.45
C SER A 53 1.32 2.06 5.76
N ALA A 54 0.19 1.84 6.39
CA ALA A 54 -0.84 0.98 5.82
C ALA A 54 -2.22 1.33 6.37
N ALA A 55 -3.22 0.87 5.65
CA ALA A 55 -4.61 0.87 6.09
C ALA A 55 -5.23 -0.48 5.78
N GLY A 56 -6.22 -0.87 6.54
CA GLY A 56 -6.93 -2.12 6.39
C GLY A 56 -6.80 -3.02 7.62
N ARG A 57 -7.17 -4.27 7.43
CA ARG A 57 -7.09 -5.28 8.48
C ARG A 57 -5.63 -5.62 8.82
N TYR A 58 -4.78 -5.58 7.82
CA TYR A 58 -3.36 -5.89 7.93
C TYR A 58 -2.50 -4.77 7.36
N GLY A 59 -1.28 -4.66 7.86
CA GLY A 59 -0.23 -3.84 7.29
C GLY A 59 1.03 -4.66 7.09
N TRP A 60 1.79 -4.35 6.05
CA TRP A 60 3.06 -5.00 5.80
C TRP A 60 4.13 -4.48 6.76
N PHE A 61 4.91 -5.39 7.32
CA PHE A 61 5.94 -5.05 8.29
C PHE A 61 7.19 -5.90 8.06
N SER A 62 8.33 -5.35 8.43
CA SER A 62 9.59 -6.07 8.37
C SER A 62 10.48 -5.67 9.54
N ASP A 63 11.13 -6.66 10.11
CA ASP A 63 12.21 -6.51 11.08
C ASP A 63 13.21 -7.66 10.88
N ARG A 64 14.08 -7.91 11.86
CA ARG A 64 15.07 -8.98 11.76
C ARG A 64 14.45 -10.38 11.65
N ARG A 65 13.18 -10.54 12.01
CA ARG A 65 12.45 -11.80 11.88
C ARG A 65 11.94 -12.03 10.46
N GLY A 66 12.02 -11.03 9.59
CA GLY A 66 11.58 -11.12 8.20
C GLY A 66 10.32 -10.33 7.89
N TYR A 67 9.85 -10.51 6.69
CA TYR A 67 8.67 -9.83 6.13
C TYR A 67 7.40 -10.55 6.58
N ARG A 68 6.39 -9.78 6.96
CA ARG A 68 5.09 -10.35 7.34
C ARG A 68 3.99 -9.30 7.35
N TYR A 69 2.76 -9.78 7.37
CA TYR A 69 1.59 -8.92 7.60
C TYR A 69 1.23 -8.96 9.08
N VAL A 70 0.93 -7.80 9.64
CA VAL A 70 0.60 -7.63 11.06
C VAL A 70 -0.69 -6.83 11.20
N THR A 71 -1.38 -6.99 12.33
CA THR A 71 -2.66 -6.35 12.59
C THR A 71 -2.53 -4.97 13.23
N GLU A 72 -1.32 -4.58 13.63
CA GLU A 72 -1.09 -3.34 14.37
C GLU A 72 0.10 -2.57 13.80
N HIS A 73 -0.01 -1.26 13.86
CA HIS A 73 1.10 -0.34 13.61
C HIS A 73 2.23 -0.59 14.63
N PRO A 74 3.51 -0.31 14.30
CA PRO A 74 4.62 -0.47 15.26
C PRO A 74 4.44 0.25 16.60
N GLU A 75 3.62 1.30 16.65
CA GLU A 75 3.31 2.00 17.91
C GLU A 75 2.19 1.33 18.72
N GLY A 76 1.60 0.26 18.22
CA GLY A 76 0.64 -0.58 18.94
C GLY A 76 -0.83 -0.35 18.63
N GLN A 77 -1.19 0.70 17.91
CA GLN A 77 -2.58 0.94 17.50
C GLN A 77 -2.94 0.08 16.28
N PRO A 78 -4.22 -0.29 16.12
CA PRO A 78 -4.65 -0.95 14.90
C PRO A 78 -4.51 -0.03 13.69
N TRP A 79 -4.34 -0.62 12.51
CA TRP A 79 -4.34 0.15 11.27
C TRP A 79 -5.70 0.79 11.04
N PRO A 80 -5.77 2.02 10.51
CA PRO A 80 -7.05 2.61 10.14
C PRO A 80 -7.70 1.86 8.98
N GLU A 81 -8.99 2.04 8.80
CA GLU A 81 -9.70 1.46 7.67
C GLU A 81 -9.18 2.01 6.35
N ILE A 82 -9.25 1.20 5.29
CA ILE A 82 -8.92 1.66 3.95
C ILE A 82 -9.94 2.75 3.57
N PRO A 83 -9.47 3.95 3.20
CA PRO A 83 -10.38 5.06 2.88
C PRO A 83 -11.31 4.75 1.71
N ALA A 84 -12.53 5.25 1.78
CA ALA A 84 -13.54 5.06 0.75
C ALA A 84 -13.08 5.43 -0.67
N PRO A 85 -12.35 6.52 -0.91
CA PRO A 85 -11.85 6.83 -2.27
C PRO A 85 -10.93 5.76 -2.84
N ILE A 86 -10.16 5.08 -1.99
CA ILE A 86 -9.26 4.00 -2.41
C ILE A 86 -10.04 2.72 -2.67
N VAL A 87 -11.00 2.39 -1.82
CA VAL A 87 -11.90 1.24 -2.03
C VAL A 87 -12.67 1.41 -3.35
N ALA A 88 -13.09 2.63 -3.68
CA ALA A 88 -13.77 2.91 -4.94
C ALA A 88 -12.89 2.60 -6.15
N ILE A 89 -11.59 2.90 -6.08
CA ILE A 89 -10.64 2.54 -7.15
C ILE A 89 -10.55 1.02 -7.28
N TRP A 90 -10.44 0.31 -6.17
CA TRP A 90 -10.44 -1.15 -6.17
C TRP A 90 -11.68 -1.71 -6.85
N ASP A 91 -12.85 -1.23 -6.47
CA ASP A 91 -14.12 -1.69 -7.03
C ASP A 91 -14.19 -1.45 -8.53
N GLN A 92 -13.75 -0.29 -9.00
CA GLN A 92 -13.78 0.07 -10.42
C GLN A 92 -12.81 -0.75 -11.26
N LEU A 93 -11.62 -1.01 -10.73
CA LEU A 93 -10.56 -1.69 -11.51
C LEU A 93 -10.66 -3.20 -11.44
N THR A 94 -11.12 -3.77 -10.33
CA THR A 94 -11.16 -5.23 -10.17
C THR A 94 -12.54 -5.82 -10.43
N GLY A 95 -13.61 -5.10 -10.12
CA GLY A 95 -14.96 -5.64 -10.18
C GLY A 95 -15.21 -6.78 -9.19
N LEU A 96 -14.32 -6.98 -8.22
CA LEU A 96 -14.42 -8.07 -7.25
C LEU A 96 -15.31 -7.66 -6.09
N GLU A 97 -16.13 -8.59 -5.62
CA GLU A 97 -16.91 -8.40 -4.38
C GLU A 97 -16.00 -8.45 -3.15
N ARG A 98 -14.90 -9.19 -3.25
CA ARG A 98 -13.93 -9.30 -2.17
C ARG A 98 -13.26 -7.95 -1.90
N ARG A 99 -13.27 -7.52 -0.65
CA ARG A 99 -12.61 -6.30 -0.20
C ARG A 99 -11.11 -6.52 -0.02
N PRO A 100 -10.27 -5.52 -0.32
CA PRO A 100 -8.85 -5.61 -0.03
C PRO A 100 -8.63 -5.61 1.49
N GLU A 101 -7.65 -6.37 1.95
CA GLU A 101 -7.32 -6.49 3.37
C GLU A 101 -6.18 -5.59 3.79
N CYS A 102 -5.40 -5.13 2.84
CA CYS A 102 -4.25 -4.26 3.08
C CYS A 102 -4.13 -3.22 1.97
N CYS A 103 -3.93 -1.98 2.38
CA CYS A 103 -3.53 -0.90 1.48
C CYS A 103 -2.16 -0.42 1.97
N LEU A 104 -1.10 -0.82 1.27
CA LEU A 104 0.25 -0.39 1.60
C LEU A 104 0.50 1.01 1.06
N ILE A 105 1.07 1.88 1.89
CA ILE A 105 1.42 3.25 1.53
C ILE A 105 2.93 3.40 1.62
N ASN A 106 3.55 3.71 0.49
CA ASN A 106 4.99 3.96 0.40
C ASN A 106 5.24 5.43 0.09
N TYR A 107 6.12 6.03 0.86
CA TYR A 107 6.56 7.40 0.63
C TYR A 107 8.04 7.43 0.25
N TYR A 108 8.32 8.01 -0.91
CA TYR A 108 9.67 8.13 -1.45
C TYR A 108 10.10 9.59 -1.37
N ASP A 109 11.07 9.89 -0.51
CA ASP A 109 11.74 11.18 -0.57
C ASP A 109 12.87 11.11 -1.62
N ALA A 110 13.66 12.18 -1.72
CA ALA A 110 14.69 12.28 -2.77
C ALA A 110 15.73 11.16 -2.70
N ASP A 111 15.97 10.59 -1.52
CA ASP A 111 17.00 9.56 -1.30
C ASP A 111 16.43 8.15 -1.19
N ALA A 112 15.11 8.00 -1.20
CA ALA A 112 14.47 6.71 -1.04
C ALA A 112 14.52 5.88 -2.31
N ARG A 113 14.77 4.58 -2.17
CA ARG A 113 14.84 3.64 -3.30
C ARG A 113 14.25 2.29 -2.92
N MET A 114 13.60 1.68 -3.90
CA MET A 114 13.13 0.30 -3.83
C MET A 114 13.82 -0.48 -4.93
N GLY A 115 14.53 -1.55 -4.57
CA GLY A 115 15.18 -2.41 -5.55
C GLY A 115 14.20 -3.24 -6.36
N LEU A 116 14.65 -3.74 -7.49
CA LEU A 116 13.87 -4.68 -8.30
C LEU A 116 13.64 -5.97 -7.49
N HIS A 117 12.40 -6.38 -7.36
CA HIS A 117 12.04 -7.53 -6.53
C HIS A 117 10.75 -8.18 -7.01
N GLN A 118 10.42 -9.33 -6.44
CA GLN A 118 9.11 -9.96 -6.53
C GLN A 118 8.51 -10.05 -5.14
N ASP A 119 7.20 -9.87 -5.04
CA ASP A 119 6.48 -10.10 -3.81
C ASP A 119 6.35 -11.61 -3.58
N ARG A 120 6.81 -12.09 -2.43
CA ARG A 120 6.85 -13.53 -2.12
C ARG A 120 6.17 -13.88 -0.80
N ASP A 121 5.78 -12.87 -0.04
CA ASP A 121 5.30 -13.04 1.33
C ASP A 121 3.78 -13.10 1.41
N GLU A 122 3.12 -13.23 0.26
CA GLU A 122 1.67 -13.33 0.19
C GLU A 122 1.21 -14.73 0.57
N ALA A 123 0.13 -14.82 1.36
CA ALA A 123 -0.49 -16.10 1.69
C ALA A 123 -1.24 -16.69 0.50
N ASP A 124 -1.76 -15.84 -0.38
CA ASP A 124 -2.57 -16.24 -1.54
C ASP A 124 -2.32 -15.28 -2.70
N PHE A 125 -1.70 -15.78 -3.76
CA PHE A 125 -1.42 -15.02 -4.97
C PHE A 125 -2.57 -15.02 -5.98
N GLN A 126 -3.66 -15.70 -5.70
CA GLN A 126 -4.83 -15.76 -6.59
C GLN A 126 -5.52 -14.39 -6.72
N TRP A 127 -5.47 -13.58 -5.68
CA TRP A 127 -6.15 -12.29 -5.59
C TRP A 127 -5.17 -11.13 -5.78
N PRO A 128 -5.61 -10.03 -6.40
CA PRO A 128 -4.78 -8.84 -6.56
C PRO A 128 -4.47 -8.13 -5.22
#